data_755078a3fdbd751e759b73d50805fc63
#
_entry.id   755078a3fdbd751e759b73d50805fc63
#
_cell.length_a   1.000
_cell.length_b   1.000
_cell.length_c   1.000
_cell.angle_alpha   90.00
_cell.angle_beta   90.00
_cell.angle_gamma   90.00
#
_symmetry.space_group_name_H-M   'P 1'
#
loop_
_entity.id
_entity.type
_entity.pdbx_description
1 polymer ?
#
loop_
_entity_poly.entity_id
_entity_poly.type
_entity_poly.pdbx_seq_one_letter_code
_entity_poly.pdbx_strand_id
1 'polypeptide(L)'
;GIIDIFEKLESKIFTNACGPCIGQWNREGEDKTEKNSIIHSFNRNFAKRADGNPNTHAFVSSPEMVMAVALSGKLDFNPLTDSLINEDGDEIILSPPIGDELPSKGFACEDNGYVEPPVSGKDIKIIINPESQRLQKLEPFEPWDGNNILNAKLLIKAHGKCTTDHISMACLLYTSPSP
;
A
#
# COMPACT_ATOMS: atom_id res chain seq x y z
N GLY A 1 -21.49 -7.57 -6.99
CA GLY A 1 -20.28 -7.07 -7.65
C GLY A 1 -19.04 -7.86 -7.20
N ILE A 2 -17.85 -7.46 -7.63
CA ILE A 2 -16.58 -8.16 -7.25
C ILE A 2 -16.40 -8.16 -5.72
N ILE A 3 -16.71 -7.07 -5.05
CA ILE A 3 -16.62 -6.96 -3.59
C ILE A 3 -17.46 -8.03 -2.90
N ASP A 4 -18.71 -8.22 -3.34
CA ASP A 4 -19.63 -9.19 -2.74
C ASP A 4 -19.08 -10.64 -2.84
N ILE A 5 -18.30 -10.93 -3.89
CA ILE A 5 -17.64 -12.23 -4.06
C ILE A 5 -16.55 -12.41 -3.00
N PHE A 6 -15.71 -11.40 -2.81
CA PHE A 6 -14.64 -11.45 -1.81
C PHE A 6 -15.19 -11.50 -0.39
N GLU A 7 -16.28 -10.78 -0.10
CA GLU A 7 -16.96 -10.85 1.20
C GLU A 7 -17.51 -12.26 1.49
N LYS A 8 -18.10 -12.92 0.49
CA LYS A 8 -18.56 -14.31 0.63
C LYS A 8 -17.42 -15.30 0.89
N LEU A 9 -16.23 -15.00 0.42
CA LEU A 9 -15.01 -15.78 0.68
C LEU A 9 -14.33 -15.37 1.99
N GLU A 10 -15.00 -14.60 2.84
CA GLU A 10 -14.45 -14.07 4.10
C GLU A 10 -13.11 -13.35 3.93
N SER A 11 -12.90 -12.78 2.75
CA SER A 11 -11.68 -12.06 2.45
C SER A 11 -11.63 -10.71 3.16
N LYS A 12 -10.45 -10.33 3.65
CA LYS A 12 -10.25 -9.03 4.28
C LYS A 12 -10.05 -7.96 3.21
N ILE A 13 -10.98 -7.01 3.12
CA ILE A 13 -10.93 -5.91 2.17
C ILE A 13 -10.28 -4.69 2.82
N PHE A 14 -9.24 -4.18 2.20
CA PHE A 14 -8.54 -2.96 2.64
C PHE A 14 -8.97 -1.76 1.79
N THR A 15 -8.90 -0.58 2.38
CA THR A 15 -9.00 0.67 1.63
C THR A 15 -7.92 0.74 0.55
N ASN A 16 -8.24 1.32 -0.59
CA ASN A 16 -7.27 1.54 -1.67
C ASN A 16 -6.28 2.66 -1.31
N ALA A 17 -5.33 2.33 -0.46
CA ALA A 17 -4.31 3.23 0.06
C ALA A 17 -3.03 2.47 0.37
N CYS A 18 -1.99 3.17 0.84
CA CYS A 18 -0.79 2.53 1.35
C CYS A 18 -1.12 1.59 2.52
N GLY A 19 -0.55 0.41 2.51
CA GLY A 19 -0.84 -0.64 3.49
C GLY A 19 0.18 -1.77 3.39
N PRO A 20 -0.24 -3.00 3.09
CA PRO A 20 0.67 -4.15 3.01
C PRO A 20 1.82 -3.94 2.03
N CYS A 21 1.62 -3.20 0.93
CA CYS A 21 2.66 -2.93 -0.07
C CYS A 21 3.87 -2.14 0.47
N ILE A 22 3.74 -1.47 1.61
CA ILE A 22 4.82 -0.74 2.28
C ILE A 22 5.11 -1.26 3.70
N GLY A 23 4.62 -2.45 4.05
CA GLY A 23 4.86 -3.06 5.35
C GLY A 23 3.94 -2.58 6.48
N GLN A 24 2.84 -1.92 6.15
CA GLN A 24 1.83 -1.48 7.12
C GLN A 24 0.72 -2.51 7.26
N TRP A 25 1.09 -3.76 7.44
CA TRP A 25 0.16 -4.85 7.67
C TRP A 25 0.50 -5.60 8.95
N ASN A 26 -0.41 -5.54 9.90
CA ASN A 26 -0.35 -6.39 11.07
C ASN A 26 -1.16 -7.66 10.77
N ARG A 27 -0.47 -8.71 10.38
CA ARG A 27 -1.08 -10.00 10.08
C ARG A 27 -1.37 -10.73 11.40
N GLU A 28 -2.65 -10.94 11.68
CA GLU A 28 -3.11 -11.61 12.90
C GLU A 28 -2.84 -13.12 12.84
N GLY A 29 -2.54 -13.72 13.99
CA GLY A 29 -2.35 -15.17 14.12
C GLY A 29 -1.02 -15.70 13.57
N GLU A 30 -0.10 -14.83 13.20
CA GLU A 30 1.20 -15.23 12.67
C GLU A 30 2.22 -15.49 13.80
N ASP A 31 2.88 -16.63 13.72
CA ASP A 31 4.10 -16.86 14.50
C ASP A 31 5.32 -16.25 13.77
N LYS A 32 5.84 -15.17 14.33
CA LYS A 32 6.98 -14.45 13.75
C LYS A 32 8.31 -15.22 13.81
N THR A 33 8.35 -16.34 14.48
CA THR A 33 9.53 -17.22 14.57
C THR A 33 9.56 -18.27 13.46
N GLU A 34 8.41 -18.57 12.85
CA GLU A 34 8.29 -19.56 11.80
C GLU A 34 8.44 -18.94 10.41
N LYS A 35 9.08 -19.71 9.51
CA LYS A 35 9.14 -19.35 8.09
C LYS A 35 7.78 -19.58 7.45
N ASN A 36 7.33 -18.58 6.72
CA ASN A 36 6.07 -18.64 5.97
C ASN A 36 6.22 -17.95 4.61
N SER A 37 5.23 -18.11 3.76
CA SER A 37 5.23 -17.53 2.42
C SER A 37 3.95 -16.77 2.15
N ILE A 38 4.09 -15.69 1.41
CA ILE A 38 2.96 -14.94 0.84
C ILE A 38 3.18 -14.73 -0.64
N ILE A 39 2.12 -14.67 -1.41
CA ILE A 39 2.13 -14.23 -2.80
C ILE A 39 1.27 -12.98 -2.94
N HIS A 40 1.73 -12.01 -3.71
CA HIS A 40 1.03 -10.76 -3.91
C HIS A 40 1.37 -10.11 -5.26
N SER A 41 0.57 -9.16 -5.68
CA SER A 41 0.78 -8.38 -6.91
C SER A 41 1.39 -6.99 -6.68
N PHE A 42 2.00 -6.77 -5.53
CA PHE A 42 2.71 -5.52 -5.23
C PHE A 42 4.02 -5.42 -6.00
N ASN A 43 4.62 -4.26 -5.97
CA ASN A 43 5.80 -3.95 -6.77
C ASN A 43 7.14 -4.36 -6.15
N ARG A 44 7.17 -4.92 -4.93
CA ARG A 44 8.40 -5.27 -4.20
C ARG A 44 8.19 -6.44 -3.26
N ASN A 45 9.22 -7.27 -3.11
CA ASN A 45 9.19 -8.50 -2.32
C ASN A 45 10.40 -8.72 -1.39
N PHE A 46 11.15 -7.69 -1.07
CA PHE A 46 12.26 -7.85 -0.13
C PHE A 46 11.79 -8.13 1.30
N ALA A 47 12.67 -8.68 2.12
CA ALA A 47 12.36 -9.06 3.49
C ALA A 47 11.70 -7.93 4.29
N LYS A 48 10.72 -8.27 5.11
CA LYS A 48 9.90 -7.35 5.92
C LYS A 48 9.00 -6.38 5.13
N ARG A 49 8.97 -6.46 3.80
CA ARG A 49 8.25 -5.45 3.00
C ARG A 49 6.75 -5.49 3.18
N ALA A 50 6.15 -6.67 3.34
CA ALA A 50 4.70 -6.79 3.41
C ALA A 50 4.13 -6.63 4.83
N ASP A 51 4.66 -7.40 5.79
CA ASP A 51 4.12 -7.53 7.15
C ASP A 51 5.13 -7.21 8.28
N GLY A 52 6.32 -6.74 7.91
CA GLY A 52 7.39 -6.46 8.88
C GLY A 52 8.11 -7.70 9.42
N ASN A 53 7.67 -8.91 9.07
CA ASN A 53 8.26 -10.17 9.54
C ASN A 53 9.44 -10.60 8.66
N PRO A 54 10.65 -10.79 9.22
CA PRO A 54 11.81 -11.24 8.43
C PRO A 54 11.68 -12.68 7.93
N ASN A 55 10.83 -13.50 8.51
CA ASN A 55 10.60 -14.89 8.15
C ASN A 55 9.50 -15.08 7.11
N THR A 56 8.85 -14.01 6.65
CA THR A 56 7.89 -14.04 5.57
C THR A 56 8.61 -13.93 4.23
N HIS A 57 8.56 -15.01 3.45
CA HIS A 57 9.05 -15.04 2.07
C HIS A 57 7.95 -14.53 1.13
N ALA A 58 8.18 -13.38 0.52
CA ALA A 58 7.21 -12.74 -0.37
C ALA A 58 7.52 -13.04 -1.84
N PHE A 59 6.53 -13.50 -2.56
CA PHE A 59 6.58 -13.75 -4.00
C PHE A 59 5.70 -12.73 -4.73
N VAL A 60 6.23 -12.17 -5.82
CA VAL A 60 5.51 -11.20 -6.67
C VAL A 60 5.04 -11.90 -7.93
N SER A 61 3.75 -11.74 -8.24
CA SER A 61 3.17 -12.25 -9.46
C SER A 61 2.05 -11.33 -9.97
N SER A 62 1.43 -11.65 -11.11
CA SER A 62 0.27 -10.92 -11.59
C SER A 62 -0.95 -11.15 -10.68
N PRO A 63 -1.95 -10.26 -10.66
CA PRO A 63 -3.17 -10.44 -9.88
C PRO A 63 -3.86 -11.78 -10.15
N GLU A 64 -3.89 -12.21 -11.39
CA GLU A 64 -4.52 -13.47 -11.82
C GLU A 64 -3.80 -14.68 -11.21
N MET A 65 -2.47 -14.66 -11.24
CA MET A 65 -1.66 -15.72 -10.61
C MET A 65 -1.80 -15.71 -9.10
N VAL A 66 -1.87 -14.55 -8.48
CA VAL A 66 -2.13 -14.44 -7.03
C VAL A 66 -3.46 -15.10 -6.68
N MET A 67 -4.52 -14.84 -7.46
CA MET A 67 -5.83 -15.48 -7.26
C MET A 67 -5.77 -17.00 -7.46
N ALA A 68 -5.13 -17.47 -8.52
CA ALA A 68 -5.01 -18.90 -8.81
C ALA A 68 -4.28 -19.65 -7.69
N VAL A 69 -3.17 -19.10 -7.21
CA VAL A 69 -2.41 -19.66 -6.10
C VAL A 69 -3.18 -19.57 -4.78
N ALA A 70 -3.92 -18.48 -4.54
CA ALA A 70 -4.76 -18.34 -3.34
C ALA A 70 -5.88 -19.40 -3.30
N LEU A 71 -6.51 -19.68 -4.44
CA LEU A 71 -7.56 -20.71 -4.55
C LEU A 71 -7.01 -22.14 -4.37
N SER A 72 -5.79 -22.40 -4.86
CA SER A 72 -5.16 -23.71 -4.73
C SER A 72 -4.51 -23.95 -3.36
N GLY A 73 -4.09 -22.89 -2.68
CA GLY A 73 -3.28 -22.94 -1.46
C GLY A 73 -1.84 -23.43 -1.67
N LYS A 74 -1.37 -23.51 -2.91
CA LYS A 74 -0.04 -24.06 -3.27
C LYS A 74 0.72 -23.09 -4.16
N LEU A 75 1.98 -22.80 -3.80
CA LEU A 75 2.84 -21.92 -4.58
C LEU A 75 3.32 -22.51 -5.92
N ASP A 76 3.31 -23.82 -6.03
CA ASP A 76 3.71 -24.58 -7.23
C ASP A 76 2.56 -24.86 -8.18
N PHE A 77 1.36 -24.34 -7.90
CA PHE A 77 0.17 -24.49 -8.75
C PHE A 77 0.35 -23.78 -10.10
N ASN A 78 0.14 -24.54 -11.18
CA ASN A 78 0.14 -24.01 -12.53
C ASN A 78 -1.29 -23.93 -13.08
N PRO A 79 -1.93 -22.75 -13.14
CA PRO A 79 -3.33 -22.63 -13.54
C PRO A 79 -3.63 -23.03 -14.99
N LEU A 80 -2.59 -23.23 -15.83
CA LEU A 80 -2.77 -23.67 -17.22
C LEU A 80 -2.88 -25.19 -17.35
N THR A 81 -2.39 -25.94 -16.37
CA THR A 81 -2.30 -27.41 -16.43
C THR A 81 -2.96 -28.10 -15.26
N ASP A 82 -3.00 -27.45 -14.11
CA ASP A 82 -3.49 -28.05 -12.88
C ASP A 82 -4.97 -27.69 -12.69
N SER A 83 -5.72 -28.65 -12.14
CA SER A 83 -7.14 -28.48 -11.83
C SER A 83 -7.37 -28.12 -10.36
N LEU A 84 -8.47 -27.43 -10.11
CA LEU A 84 -9.07 -27.23 -8.79
C LEU A 84 -10.31 -28.10 -8.66
N ILE A 85 -10.68 -28.43 -7.43
CA ILE A 85 -11.94 -29.15 -7.17
C ILE A 85 -12.96 -28.11 -6.66
N ASN A 86 -14.12 -28.04 -7.29
CA ASN A 86 -15.22 -27.18 -6.86
C ASN A 86 -16.01 -27.81 -5.69
N GLU A 87 -17.01 -27.09 -5.19
CA GLU A 87 -17.89 -27.56 -4.10
C GLU A 87 -18.70 -28.82 -4.47
N ASP A 88 -18.98 -29.00 -5.75
CA ASP A 88 -19.71 -30.20 -6.28
C ASP A 88 -18.79 -31.39 -6.48
N GLY A 89 -17.48 -31.23 -6.31
CA GLY A 89 -16.49 -32.29 -6.51
C GLY A 89 -15.95 -32.40 -7.93
N ASP A 90 -16.30 -31.48 -8.81
CA ASP A 90 -15.84 -31.48 -10.21
C ASP A 90 -14.45 -30.84 -10.34
N GLU A 91 -13.66 -31.37 -11.26
CA GLU A 91 -12.39 -30.77 -11.64
C GLU A 91 -12.59 -29.56 -12.57
N ILE A 92 -12.00 -28.44 -12.18
CA ILE A 92 -12.05 -27.19 -12.94
C ILE A 92 -10.64 -26.73 -13.28
N ILE A 93 -10.40 -26.46 -14.56
CA ILE A 93 -9.20 -25.73 -15.01
C ILE A 93 -9.57 -24.26 -15.17
N LEU A 94 -8.79 -23.38 -14.55
CA LEU A 94 -9.01 -21.94 -14.62
C LEU A 94 -8.77 -21.44 -16.05
N SER A 95 -9.77 -20.77 -16.62
CA SER A 95 -9.60 -20.11 -17.92
C SER A 95 -8.73 -18.86 -17.75
N PRO A 96 -7.79 -18.61 -18.69
CA PRO A 96 -7.05 -17.35 -18.70
C PRO A 96 -8.02 -16.15 -18.73
N PRO A 97 -7.76 -15.09 -17.97
CA PRO A 97 -8.61 -13.91 -17.99
C PRO A 97 -8.55 -13.24 -19.37
N ILE A 98 -9.70 -12.77 -19.82
CA ILE A 98 -9.80 -11.91 -21.00
C ILE A 98 -9.98 -10.49 -20.45
N GLY A 99 -8.98 -9.63 -20.67
CA GLY A 99 -9.01 -8.24 -20.26
C GLY A 99 -9.33 -7.31 -21.44
N ASP A 100 -10.06 -6.26 -21.15
CA ASP A 100 -10.20 -5.11 -22.02
C ASP A 100 -9.13 -4.07 -21.66
N GLU A 101 -8.55 -3.39 -22.65
CA GLU A 101 -7.61 -2.29 -22.39
C GLU A 101 -8.28 -1.13 -21.62
N LEU A 102 -9.56 -0.93 -21.91
CA LEU A 102 -10.41 0.06 -21.26
C LEU A 102 -11.77 -0.57 -20.93
N PRO A 103 -12.47 -0.09 -19.89
CA PRO A 103 -13.83 -0.53 -19.61
C PRO A 103 -14.72 -0.31 -20.85
N SER A 104 -15.38 -1.36 -21.35
CA SER A 104 -16.19 -1.31 -22.60
C SER A 104 -17.34 -0.29 -22.53
N LYS A 105 -17.78 0.06 -21.32
CA LYS A 105 -18.83 1.06 -21.04
C LYS A 105 -18.26 2.42 -20.58
N GLY A 106 -16.95 2.63 -20.71
CA GLY A 106 -16.28 3.78 -20.10
C GLY A 106 -16.14 3.67 -18.59
N PHE A 107 -15.56 4.68 -17.99
CA PHE A 107 -15.45 4.78 -16.54
C PHE A 107 -16.80 5.23 -15.95
N ALA A 108 -17.17 4.70 -14.79
CA ALA A 108 -18.32 5.19 -14.06
C ALA A 108 -18.10 6.67 -13.69
N CYS A 109 -18.98 7.54 -14.20
CA CYS A 109 -18.87 8.99 -13.99
C CYS A 109 -19.44 9.45 -12.65
N GLU A 110 -20.06 8.58 -11.88
CA GLU A 110 -20.57 8.91 -10.56
C GLU A 110 -19.45 8.80 -9.53
N ASP A 111 -18.59 9.81 -9.51
CA ASP A 111 -17.61 9.96 -8.43
C ASP A 111 -18.30 10.59 -7.22
N ASN A 112 -18.81 9.76 -6.35
CA ASN A 112 -19.36 10.16 -5.06
C ASN A 112 -18.26 10.32 -3.99
N GLY A 113 -17.00 10.19 -4.36
CA GLY A 113 -15.85 10.32 -3.46
C GLY A 113 -15.39 11.75 -3.25
N TYR A 114 -15.83 12.69 -4.09
CA TYR A 114 -15.47 14.09 -3.93
C TYR A 114 -16.25 14.73 -2.77
N VAL A 115 -15.50 15.22 -1.81
CA VAL A 115 -16.05 16.04 -0.70
C VAL A 115 -15.62 17.47 -0.93
N GLU A 116 -16.59 18.35 -1.16
CA GLU A 116 -16.33 19.76 -1.37
C GLU A 116 -15.71 20.38 -0.12
N PRO A 117 -14.61 21.13 -0.25
CA PRO A 117 -14.02 21.81 0.89
C PRO A 117 -14.98 22.87 1.43
N PRO A 118 -14.94 23.19 2.74
CA PRO A 118 -15.76 24.23 3.30
C PRO A 118 -15.40 25.59 2.68
N VAL A 119 -16.38 26.47 2.51
CA VAL A 119 -16.20 27.81 1.92
C VAL A 119 -15.18 28.65 2.71
N SER A 120 -15.04 28.40 3.99
CA SER A 120 -14.03 29.04 4.85
C SER A 120 -13.43 28.02 5.82
N GLY A 121 -12.11 27.97 5.88
CA GLY A 121 -11.36 27.18 6.88
C GLY A 121 -10.94 27.96 8.12
N LYS A 122 -11.38 29.23 8.25
CA LYS A 122 -10.90 30.15 9.32
C LYS A 122 -11.23 29.66 10.73
N ASP A 123 -12.37 28.95 10.87
CA ASP A 123 -12.85 28.46 12.16
C ASP A 123 -12.47 27.01 12.45
N ILE A 124 -11.73 26.36 11.56
CA ILE A 124 -11.28 24.99 11.72
C ILE A 124 -10.11 24.97 12.69
N LYS A 125 -10.29 24.29 13.81
CA LYS A 125 -9.23 24.05 14.78
C LYS A 125 -8.58 22.71 14.55
N ILE A 126 -7.27 22.70 14.39
CA ILE A 126 -6.47 21.49 14.37
C ILE A 126 -6.28 21.05 15.83
N ILE A 127 -6.84 19.90 16.18
CA ILE A 127 -6.71 19.32 17.50
C ILE A 127 -5.69 18.20 17.44
N ILE A 128 -4.58 18.37 18.16
CA ILE A 128 -3.53 17.36 18.32
C ILE A 128 -3.46 17.03 19.79
N ASN A 129 -3.40 15.73 20.13
CA ASN A 129 -3.18 15.30 21.49
C ASN A 129 -1.85 15.88 22.00
N PRO A 130 -1.83 16.63 23.14
CA PRO A 130 -0.60 17.21 23.68
C PRO A 130 0.51 16.18 23.97
N GLU A 131 0.12 14.93 24.27
CA GLU A 131 1.05 13.83 24.55
C GLU A 131 1.48 13.08 23.26
N SER A 132 1.08 13.56 22.08
CA SER A 132 1.45 12.89 20.83
C SER A 132 2.95 12.99 20.59
N GLN A 133 3.59 11.84 20.40
CA GLN A 133 4.99 11.74 19.98
C GLN A 133 5.17 11.76 18.46
N ARG A 134 4.06 11.73 17.70
CA ARG A 134 4.10 11.66 16.23
C ARG A 134 3.62 12.92 15.54
N LEU A 135 2.71 13.63 16.15
CA LEU A 135 2.08 14.80 15.56
C LEU A 135 2.37 16.02 16.42
N GLN A 136 2.78 17.10 15.78
CA GLN A 136 2.95 18.39 16.42
C GLN A 136 2.42 19.48 15.49
N LYS A 137 1.89 20.54 16.08
CA LYS A 137 1.52 21.73 15.32
C LYS A 137 2.76 22.58 15.15
N LEU A 138 3.20 22.74 13.91
CA LEU A 138 4.31 23.61 13.59
C LEU A 138 3.84 25.07 13.54
N GLU A 139 4.70 25.98 13.94
CA GLU A 139 4.49 27.40 13.69
C GLU A 139 4.53 27.65 12.17
N PRO A 140 3.67 28.52 11.65
CA PRO A 140 3.70 28.87 10.24
C PRO A 140 5.08 29.40 9.83
N PHE A 141 5.55 28.97 8.66
CA PHE A 141 6.74 29.57 8.07
C PHE A 141 6.46 31.00 7.67
N GLU A 142 7.46 31.88 7.81
CA GLU A 142 7.36 33.22 7.27
C GLU A 142 7.13 33.19 5.76
N PRO A 143 6.18 33.99 5.26
CA PRO A 143 5.94 34.05 3.82
C PRO A 143 7.18 34.57 3.10
N TRP A 144 7.37 34.07 1.85
CA TRP A 144 8.46 34.59 1.02
C TRP A 144 8.31 36.08 0.79
N ASP A 145 9.38 36.82 1.05
CA ASP A 145 9.44 38.29 0.96
C ASP A 145 9.62 38.83 -0.48
N GLY A 146 9.63 37.94 -1.50
CA GLY A 146 9.84 38.28 -2.90
C GLY A 146 11.33 38.41 -3.31
N ASN A 147 12.25 38.25 -2.38
CA ASN A 147 13.69 38.36 -2.64
C ASN A 147 14.33 36.97 -2.81
N ASN A 148 15.38 36.93 -3.63
CA ASN A 148 16.19 35.71 -3.74
C ASN A 148 16.98 35.46 -2.46
N ILE A 149 17.07 34.20 -2.06
CA ILE A 149 17.91 33.76 -0.95
C ILE A 149 19.38 33.88 -1.40
N LEU A 150 20.11 34.81 -0.82
CA LEU A 150 21.52 35.04 -1.10
C LEU A 150 22.39 34.42 0.00
N ASN A 151 23.59 33.94 -0.39
CA ASN A 151 24.57 33.37 0.53
C ASN A 151 24.07 32.16 1.36
N ALA A 152 23.14 31.41 0.84
CA ALA A 152 22.70 30.16 1.48
C ALA A 152 23.89 29.18 1.59
N LYS A 153 24.01 28.54 2.76
CA LYS A 153 25.02 27.51 3.00
C LYS A 153 24.58 26.19 2.39
N LEU A 154 25.52 25.50 1.73
CA LEU A 154 25.26 24.14 1.23
C LEU A 154 25.33 23.17 2.41
N LEU A 155 24.21 22.51 2.71
CA LEU A 155 24.15 21.53 3.80
C LEU A 155 24.56 20.14 3.33
N ILE A 156 24.13 19.72 2.14
CA ILE A 156 24.37 18.37 1.61
C ILE A 156 24.69 18.48 0.12
N LYS A 157 25.68 17.74 -0.33
CA LYS A 157 25.98 17.52 -1.75
C LYS A 157 26.08 16.03 -2.02
N ALA A 158 25.16 15.48 -2.81
CA ALA A 158 25.14 14.07 -3.19
C ALA A 158 25.85 13.88 -4.53
N HIS A 159 26.56 12.75 -4.67
CA HIS A 159 27.06 12.25 -5.93
C HIS A 159 26.23 11.05 -6.39
N GLY A 160 25.81 11.04 -7.66
CA GLY A 160 24.97 10.01 -8.21
C GLY A 160 23.50 10.19 -7.88
N LYS A 161 22.76 9.09 -7.85
CA LYS A 161 21.30 9.12 -7.62
C LYS A 161 20.99 9.38 -6.15
N CYS A 162 20.24 10.45 -5.90
CA CYS A 162 19.66 10.76 -4.61
C CYS A 162 18.14 10.86 -4.73
N THR A 163 17.43 10.28 -3.78
CA THR A 163 15.97 10.35 -3.71
C THR A 163 15.54 11.07 -2.44
N THR A 164 14.28 11.46 -2.37
CA THR A 164 13.71 12.09 -1.18
C THR A 164 13.88 11.24 0.07
N ASP A 165 13.81 9.91 -0.07
CA ASP A 165 13.99 8.97 1.05
C ASP A 165 15.39 9.02 1.68
N HIS A 166 16.40 9.47 0.94
CA HIS A 166 17.74 9.66 1.49
C HIS A 166 17.85 10.90 2.37
N ILE A 167 16.93 11.85 2.17
CA ILE A 167 16.92 13.13 2.90
C ILE A 167 15.85 13.10 3.99
N SER A 168 14.66 12.57 3.68
CA SER A 168 13.53 12.46 4.60
C SER A 168 12.79 11.15 4.33
N MET A 169 12.80 10.26 5.29
CA MET A 169 12.23 8.91 5.20
C MET A 169 10.73 8.88 5.52
N ALA A 170 10.04 10.01 5.50
CA ALA A 170 8.62 10.14 5.86
C ALA A 170 8.28 9.56 7.27
N CYS A 171 9.26 9.48 8.16
CA CYS A 171 9.07 9.06 9.54
C CYS A 171 9.34 10.23 10.48
N LEU A 172 8.34 10.67 11.22
CA LEU A 172 8.46 11.81 12.13
C LEU A 172 9.53 11.62 13.21
N LEU A 173 9.78 10.37 13.63
CA LEU A 173 10.83 10.08 14.61
C LEU A 173 12.25 10.32 14.06
N TYR A 174 12.41 10.22 12.73
CA TYR A 174 13.69 10.47 12.07
C TYR A 174 13.78 11.85 11.43
N THR A 175 12.63 12.50 11.20
CA THR A 175 12.55 13.83 10.57
C THR A 175 12.17 14.93 11.57
N SER A 176 11.81 14.56 12.80
CA SER A 176 11.77 15.54 13.88
C SER A 176 13.11 16.27 13.94
N PRO A 177 13.09 17.58 14.20
CA PRO A 177 14.34 18.31 14.32
C PRO A 177 15.23 17.53 15.27
N SER A 178 16.37 17.12 14.72
CA SER A 178 17.39 16.44 15.50
C SER A 178 17.69 17.29 16.71
N PRO A 179 17.80 16.69 17.89
CA PRO A 179 18.21 17.44 19.09
C PRO A 179 19.54 18.14 18.88
#